data_7922c7d62eb201ef92c1030c951131a7
#
_entry.id   7922c7d62eb201ef92c1030c951131a7
#
_cell.length_a   1.000
_cell.length_b   1.000
_cell.length_c   1.000
_cell.angle_alpha   90.00
_cell.angle_beta   90.00
_cell.angle_gamma   90.00
#
_symmetry.space_group_name_H-M   'P 1'
#
loop_
_entity.id
_entity.type
_entity.pdbx_description
1 polymer ?
#
loop_
_entity_poly.entity_id
_entity_poly.type
_entity_poly.pdbx_seq_one_letter_code
_entity_poly.pdbx_strand_id
1 'polypeptide(L)'
;MKEISVCIVEDNNALRSALEEIINMSQGFKCLGSMGSAEEAMLKLPELKPEVVLMDIDLGGEETGIDCVRELKERMTTTNFMMCTVYEENDKIFEALRAGASGYILKKTAPAKMLESIRELYEGGSPMSSQIARKVVAAFQNRVPGVVPNDNMNINILSVREKEILELL
;
A
#
# COMPACT_ATOMS: atom_id res chain seq x y z
N MET A 1 -6.86 -23.54 -11.60
CA MET A 1 -5.90 -22.46 -11.28
C MET A 1 -6.30 -21.83 -9.95
N LYS A 2 -5.35 -21.64 -9.05
CA LYS A 2 -5.65 -20.99 -7.75
C LYS A 2 -6.04 -19.53 -7.98
N GLU A 3 -7.14 -19.10 -7.39
CA GLU A 3 -7.57 -17.72 -7.41
C GLU A 3 -6.78 -16.89 -6.38
N ILE A 4 -6.41 -15.68 -6.74
CA ILE A 4 -5.79 -14.72 -5.81
C ILE A 4 -6.88 -14.15 -4.93
N SER A 5 -6.75 -14.32 -3.63
CA SER A 5 -7.71 -13.78 -2.66
C SER A 5 -7.41 -12.32 -2.35
N VAL A 6 -8.42 -11.48 -2.49
CA VAL A 6 -8.32 -10.03 -2.35
C VAL A 6 -9.35 -9.53 -1.34
N CYS A 7 -8.96 -8.59 -0.50
CA CYS A 7 -9.88 -7.77 0.28
C CYS A 7 -9.73 -6.30 -0.10
N ILE A 8 -10.80 -5.53 0.10
CA ILE A 8 -10.87 -4.11 -0.24
C ILE A 8 -11.21 -3.32 1.02
N VAL A 9 -10.51 -2.23 1.25
CA VAL A 9 -10.82 -1.25 2.30
C VAL A 9 -10.98 0.13 1.66
N GLU A 10 -12.21 0.59 1.59
CA GLU A 10 -12.63 1.81 0.90
C GLU A 10 -13.91 2.33 1.55
N ASP A 11 -13.95 3.58 1.98
CA ASP A 11 -15.11 4.18 2.64
C ASP A 11 -16.24 4.56 1.69
N ASN A 12 -15.94 4.85 0.43
CA ASN A 12 -16.95 5.14 -0.59
C ASN A 12 -17.67 3.85 -1.01
N ASN A 13 -18.94 3.73 -0.62
CA ASN A 13 -19.76 2.54 -0.88
C ASN A 13 -19.88 2.18 -2.37
N ALA A 14 -20.08 3.17 -3.24
CA ALA A 14 -20.22 2.95 -4.67
C ALA A 14 -18.93 2.43 -5.30
N LEU A 15 -17.80 3.03 -4.96
CA LEU A 15 -16.48 2.59 -5.43
C LEU A 15 -16.12 1.21 -4.88
N ARG A 16 -16.36 0.97 -3.60
CA ARG A 16 -16.10 -0.32 -2.96
C ARG A 16 -16.88 -1.45 -3.64
N SER A 17 -18.17 -1.24 -3.90
CA SER A 17 -19.00 -2.21 -4.62
C SER A 17 -18.55 -2.45 -6.06
N ALA A 18 -18.12 -1.41 -6.76
CA ALA A 18 -17.60 -1.52 -8.12
C ALA A 18 -16.29 -2.32 -8.15
N LEU A 19 -15.39 -2.07 -7.21
CA LEU A 19 -14.12 -2.82 -7.11
C LEU A 19 -14.37 -4.30 -6.78
N GLU A 20 -15.29 -4.58 -5.88
CA GLU A 20 -15.69 -5.95 -5.53
C GLU A 20 -16.24 -6.70 -6.75
N GLU A 21 -17.12 -6.06 -7.52
CA GLU A 21 -17.67 -6.62 -8.75
C GLU A 21 -16.57 -6.90 -9.79
N ILE A 22 -15.68 -5.95 -10.03
CA ILE A 22 -14.55 -6.10 -10.98
C ILE A 22 -13.68 -7.30 -10.60
N ILE A 23 -13.34 -7.44 -9.34
CA ILE A 23 -12.50 -8.54 -8.85
C ILE A 23 -13.22 -9.88 -9.02
N ASN A 24 -14.48 -9.97 -8.61
CA ASN A 24 -15.24 -11.22 -8.66
C ASN A 24 -15.60 -11.65 -10.09
N MET A 25 -15.74 -10.72 -11.02
CA MET A 25 -15.98 -11.03 -12.44
C MET A 25 -14.70 -11.37 -13.21
N SER A 26 -13.54 -11.16 -12.62
CA SER A 26 -12.25 -11.37 -13.29
C SER A 26 -11.70 -12.76 -12.97
N GLN A 27 -11.37 -13.49 -14.02
CA GLN A 27 -10.81 -14.83 -13.88
C GLN A 27 -9.48 -14.82 -13.11
N GLY A 28 -9.35 -15.69 -12.13
CA GLY A 28 -8.14 -15.82 -11.32
C GLY A 28 -8.11 -14.95 -10.07
N PHE A 29 -9.22 -14.28 -9.76
CA PHE A 29 -9.35 -13.44 -8.56
C PHE A 29 -10.63 -13.76 -7.79
N LYS A 30 -10.57 -13.56 -6.49
CA LYS A 30 -11.72 -13.72 -5.60
C LYS A 30 -11.68 -12.66 -4.50
N CYS A 31 -12.75 -11.91 -4.35
CA CYS A 31 -12.92 -11.00 -3.23
C CYS A 31 -13.42 -11.78 -2.01
N LEU A 32 -12.66 -11.78 -0.91
CA LEU A 32 -13.06 -12.41 0.34
C LEU A 32 -13.92 -11.52 1.21
N GLY A 33 -13.82 -10.22 1.02
CA GLY A 33 -14.60 -9.25 1.76
C GLY A 33 -14.20 -7.82 1.41
N SER A 34 -15.09 -6.91 1.74
CA SER A 34 -14.84 -5.47 1.60
C SER A 34 -15.26 -4.75 2.89
N MET A 35 -14.50 -3.75 3.26
CA MET A 35 -14.65 -3.02 4.52
C MET A 35 -14.71 -1.53 4.25
N GLY A 36 -15.57 -0.83 5.00
CA GLY A 36 -15.81 0.60 4.81
C GLY A 36 -15.09 1.51 5.79
N SER A 37 -14.33 0.96 6.74
CA SER A 37 -13.65 1.74 7.78
C SER A 37 -12.37 1.06 8.25
N ALA A 38 -11.52 1.84 8.92
CA ALA A 38 -10.31 1.33 9.57
C ALA A 38 -10.64 0.28 10.64
N GLU A 39 -11.63 0.55 11.47
CA GLU A 39 -12.06 -0.34 12.56
C GLU A 39 -12.54 -1.69 12.01
N GLU A 40 -13.33 -1.67 10.95
CA GLU A 40 -13.81 -2.87 10.29
C GLU A 40 -12.66 -3.69 9.69
N ALA A 41 -11.71 -3.02 9.05
CA ALA A 41 -10.52 -3.64 8.49
C ALA A 41 -9.65 -4.32 9.56
N MET A 42 -9.43 -3.63 10.69
CA MET A 42 -8.64 -4.16 11.81
C MET A 42 -9.23 -5.43 12.42
N LEU A 43 -10.57 -5.55 12.43
CA LEU A 43 -11.26 -6.72 12.94
C LEU A 43 -11.29 -7.88 11.94
N LYS A 44 -11.62 -7.60 10.68
CA LYS A 44 -11.93 -8.64 9.69
C LYS A 44 -10.72 -9.16 8.92
N LEU A 45 -9.76 -8.32 8.59
CA LEU A 45 -8.62 -8.74 7.78
C LEU A 45 -7.79 -9.88 8.41
N PRO A 46 -7.48 -9.85 9.71
CA PRO A 46 -6.75 -10.96 10.34
C PRO A 46 -7.49 -12.31 10.31
N GLU A 47 -8.82 -12.29 10.27
CA GLU A 47 -9.63 -13.50 10.16
C GLU A 47 -9.71 -14.02 8.72
N LEU A 48 -9.88 -13.11 7.76
CA LEU A 48 -10.02 -13.44 6.34
C LEU A 48 -8.71 -13.89 5.71
N LYS A 49 -7.59 -13.36 6.16
CA LYS A 49 -6.23 -13.68 5.68
C LYS A 49 -6.10 -13.63 4.15
N PRO A 50 -6.47 -12.51 3.51
CA PRO A 50 -6.31 -12.39 2.07
C PRO A 50 -4.83 -12.36 1.65
N GLU A 51 -4.56 -12.74 0.42
CA GLU A 51 -3.22 -12.64 -0.16
C GLU A 51 -2.86 -11.20 -0.51
N VAL A 52 -3.86 -10.42 -0.94
CA VAL A 52 -3.70 -9.01 -1.30
C VAL A 52 -4.80 -8.16 -0.67
N VAL A 53 -4.45 -7.00 -0.16
CA VAL A 53 -5.39 -5.98 0.31
C VAL A 53 -5.22 -4.72 -0.51
N LEU A 54 -6.32 -4.25 -1.10
CA LEU A 54 -6.43 -2.90 -1.66
C LEU A 54 -6.86 -1.96 -0.55
N MET A 55 -6.03 -1.00 -0.21
CA MET A 55 -6.23 -0.10 0.92
C MET A 55 -6.28 1.35 0.47
N ASP A 56 -7.38 2.04 0.72
CA ASP A 56 -7.41 3.50 0.59
C ASP A 56 -6.76 4.17 1.81
N ILE A 57 -6.21 5.35 1.62
CA ILE A 57 -5.63 6.15 2.70
C ILE A 57 -6.72 6.80 3.54
N ASP A 58 -7.67 7.46 2.89
CA ASP A 58 -8.77 8.16 3.57
C ASP A 58 -9.94 7.21 3.80
N LEU A 59 -10.21 6.90 5.05
CA LEU A 59 -11.28 6.01 5.46
C LEU A 59 -12.37 6.73 6.28
N GLY A 60 -12.37 8.05 6.26
CA GLY A 60 -13.40 8.89 6.87
C GLY A 60 -13.38 8.96 8.40
N GLY A 61 -12.44 8.28 9.07
CA GLY A 61 -12.28 8.27 10.51
C GLY A 61 -10.99 8.95 11.00
N GLU A 62 -10.64 8.72 12.25
CA GLU A 62 -9.39 9.23 12.82
C GLU A 62 -8.17 8.46 12.30
N GLU A 63 -8.31 7.15 12.13
CA GLU A 63 -7.25 6.30 11.59
C GLU A 63 -7.29 6.26 10.06
N THR A 64 -6.12 6.38 9.45
CA THR A 64 -5.94 6.28 7.99
C THR A 64 -5.66 4.84 7.56
N GLY A 65 -5.77 4.57 6.27
CA GLY A 65 -5.34 3.29 5.70
C GLY A 65 -3.86 3.01 5.91
N ILE A 66 -3.03 4.05 6.00
CA ILE A 66 -1.60 3.91 6.32
C ILE A 66 -1.41 3.39 7.75
N ASP A 67 -2.19 3.91 8.71
CA ASP A 67 -2.17 3.43 10.10
C ASP A 67 -2.59 1.95 10.17
N CYS A 68 -3.63 1.58 9.42
CA CYS A 68 -4.06 0.19 9.30
C CYS A 68 -2.95 -0.72 8.77
N VAL A 69 -2.28 -0.33 7.70
CA VAL A 69 -1.19 -1.11 7.12
C VAL A 69 -0.05 -1.28 8.12
N ARG A 70 0.32 -0.21 8.82
CA ARG A 70 1.39 -0.23 9.82
C ARG A 70 1.13 -1.26 10.90
N GLU A 71 -0.08 -1.29 11.44
CA GLU A 71 -0.46 -2.23 12.50
C GLU A 71 -0.68 -3.65 11.95
N LEU A 72 -1.42 -3.77 10.86
CA LEU A 72 -1.78 -5.08 10.30
C LEU A 72 -0.58 -5.82 9.70
N LYS A 73 0.40 -5.12 9.15
CA LYS A 73 1.58 -5.76 8.56
C LYS A 73 2.41 -6.54 9.58
N GLU A 74 2.45 -6.10 10.81
CA GLU A 74 3.11 -6.82 11.91
C GLU A 74 2.40 -8.14 12.26
N ARG A 75 1.07 -8.16 12.11
CA ARG A 75 0.20 -9.31 12.41
C ARG A 75 -0.03 -10.22 11.23
N MET A 76 0.05 -9.69 10.02
CA MET A 76 -0.28 -10.36 8.76
C MET A 76 0.93 -10.33 7.81
N THR A 77 2.00 -11.02 8.19
CA THR A 77 3.30 -10.97 7.50
C THR A 77 3.27 -11.52 6.08
N THR A 78 2.32 -12.37 5.75
CA THR A 78 2.18 -12.98 4.42
C THR A 78 1.18 -12.26 3.50
N THR A 79 0.43 -11.30 4.03
CA THR A 79 -0.48 -10.47 3.24
C THR A 79 0.26 -9.30 2.62
N ASN A 80 0.02 -9.04 1.35
CA ASN A 80 0.58 -7.91 0.63
C ASN A 80 -0.44 -6.76 0.59
N PHE A 81 -0.02 -5.59 1.01
CA PHE A 81 -0.86 -4.38 1.00
C PHE A 81 -0.49 -3.49 -0.17
N MET A 82 -1.48 -3.10 -0.95
CA MET A 82 -1.36 -2.13 -2.03
C MET A 82 -2.25 -0.92 -1.73
N MET A 83 -1.66 0.27 -1.70
CA MET A 83 -2.45 1.49 -1.60
C MET A 83 -3.18 1.74 -2.91
N CYS A 84 -4.45 2.09 -2.82
CA CYS A 84 -5.28 2.49 -3.95
C CYS A 84 -5.99 3.79 -3.57
N THR A 85 -5.44 4.92 -3.99
CA THR A 85 -5.81 6.22 -3.43
C THR A 85 -5.75 7.35 -4.47
N VAL A 86 -6.29 8.51 -4.12
CA VAL A 86 -6.15 9.73 -4.92
C VAL A 86 -4.88 10.53 -4.60
N TYR A 87 -4.20 10.22 -3.50
CA TYR A 87 -3.06 10.99 -3.02
C TYR A 87 -1.78 10.71 -3.81
N GLU A 88 -1.18 11.78 -4.32
CA GLU A 88 0.08 11.75 -5.09
C GLU A 88 1.24 12.44 -4.37
N GLU A 89 1.00 12.99 -3.18
CA GLU A 89 2.00 13.71 -2.40
C GLU A 89 3.10 12.77 -1.89
N ASN A 90 4.33 13.25 -1.99
CA ASN A 90 5.51 12.47 -1.59
C ASN A 90 5.43 11.94 -0.16
N ASP A 91 4.95 12.77 0.77
CA ASP A 91 4.85 12.40 2.19
C ASP A 91 3.94 11.18 2.37
N LYS A 92 2.78 11.15 1.70
CA LYS A 92 1.83 10.03 1.77
C LYS A 92 2.41 8.76 1.16
N ILE A 93 3.08 8.88 0.02
CA ILE A 93 3.73 7.75 -0.65
C ILE A 93 4.78 7.11 0.29
N PHE A 94 5.67 7.93 0.84
CA PHE A 94 6.75 7.43 1.69
C PHE A 94 6.23 6.88 3.03
N GLU A 95 5.23 7.52 3.64
CA GLU A 95 4.58 6.99 4.83
C GLU A 95 3.98 5.60 4.59
N ALA A 96 3.27 5.43 3.47
CA ALA A 96 2.65 4.16 3.11
C ALA A 96 3.69 3.04 2.91
N LEU A 97 4.76 3.33 2.19
CA LEU A 97 5.85 2.37 1.96
C LEU A 97 6.57 2.00 3.26
N ARG A 98 6.84 2.96 4.12
CA ARG A 98 7.43 2.72 5.46
C ARG A 98 6.50 1.90 6.37
N ALA A 99 5.19 2.10 6.25
CA ALA A 99 4.21 1.33 7.01
C ALA A 99 4.17 -0.15 6.61
N GLY A 100 4.64 -0.49 5.41
CA GLY A 100 4.71 -1.85 4.91
C GLY A 100 3.92 -2.13 3.64
N ALA A 101 3.36 -1.10 2.99
CA ALA A 101 2.75 -1.26 1.68
C ALA A 101 3.81 -1.62 0.64
N SER A 102 3.51 -2.60 -0.20
CA SER A 102 4.42 -3.10 -1.24
C SER A 102 4.02 -2.65 -2.64
N GLY A 103 2.88 -1.97 -2.77
CA GLY A 103 2.41 -1.39 -4.01
C GLY A 103 1.66 -0.08 -3.75
N TYR A 104 1.60 0.77 -4.76
CA TYR A 104 0.94 2.05 -4.68
C TYR A 104 0.37 2.43 -6.03
N ILE A 105 -0.94 2.42 -6.17
CA ILE A 105 -1.64 2.82 -7.39
C ILE A 105 -2.63 3.94 -7.10
N LEU A 106 -2.97 4.68 -8.14
CA LEU A 106 -3.96 5.74 -8.05
C LEU A 106 -5.34 5.22 -8.41
N LYS A 107 -6.39 5.79 -7.80
CA LYS A 107 -7.80 5.40 -8.07
C LYS A 107 -8.20 5.60 -9.53
N LYS A 108 -7.55 6.47 -10.28
CA LYS A 108 -7.75 6.65 -11.72
C LYS A 108 -7.18 5.53 -12.59
N THR A 109 -6.46 4.57 -12.00
CA THR A 109 -5.90 3.42 -12.72
C THR A 109 -7.03 2.59 -13.35
N ALA A 110 -6.88 2.25 -14.65
CA ALA A 110 -7.86 1.44 -15.35
C ALA A 110 -8.03 0.06 -14.69
N PRO A 111 -9.24 -0.52 -14.66
CA PRO A 111 -9.50 -1.82 -14.02
C PRO A 111 -8.57 -2.94 -14.47
N ALA A 112 -8.28 -3.05 -15.74
CA ALA A 112 -7.37 -4.07 -16.27
C ALA A 112 -5.95 -3.91 -15.71
N LYS A 113 -5.46 -2.68 -15.57
CA LYS A 113 -4.13 -2.38 -15.00
C LYS A 113 -4.10 -2.62 -13.50
N MET A 114 -5.19 -2.33 -12.80
CA MET A 114 -5.33 -2.65 -11.38
C MET A 114 -5.24 -4.16 -11.14
N LEU A 115 -5.94 -4.96 -11.91
CA LEU A 115 -5.90 -6.43 -11.81
C LEU A 115 -4.49 -6.97 -12.11
N GLU A 116 -3.83 -6.43 -13.12
CA GLU A 116 -2.43 -6.76 -13.42
C GLU A 116 -1.51 -6.42 -12.25
N SER A 117 -1.72 -5.27 -11.61
CA SER A 117 -0.97 -4.83 -10.43
C SER A 117 -1.20 -5.75 -9.22
N ILE A 118 -2.43 -6.22 -9.02
CA ILE A 118 -2.73 -7.20 -7.96
C ILE A 118 -1.95 -8.51 -8.21
N ARG A 119 -1.93 -8.98 -9.44
CA ARG A 119 -1.19 -10.19 -9.82
C ARG A 119 0.32 -10.00 -9.63
N GLU A 120 0.86 -8.89 -10.09
CA GLU A 120 2.28 -8.54 -9.91
C GLU A 120 2.67 -8.50 -8.43
N LEU A 121 1.83 -7.90 -7.59
CA LEU A 121 2.05 -7.85 -6.14
C LEU A 121 2.03 -9.26 -5.52
N TYR A 122 1.05 -10.07 -5.90
CA TYR A 122 0.96 -11.46 -5.47
C TYR A 122 2.20 -12.29 -5.84
N GLU A 123 2.78 -12.03 -7.00
CA GLU A 123 3.99 -12.71 -7.51
C GLU A 123 5.29 -12.17 -6.90
N GLY A 124 5.23 -11.21 -5.99
CA GLY A 124 6.38 -10.66 -5.26
C GLY A 124 6.95 -9.37 -5.83
N GLY A 125 6.28 -8.76 -6.81
CA GLY A 125 6.64 -7.45 -7.34
C GLY A 125 6.15 -6.30 -6.45
N SER A 126 6.47 -5.09 -6.87
CA SER A 126 6.04 -3.85 -6.20
C SER A 126 5.40 -2.91 -7.22
N PRO A 127 4.14 -3.16 -7.58
CA PRO A 127 3.46 -2.36 -8.60
C PRO A 127 3.28 -0.92 -8.14
N MET A 128 3.61 0.01 -9.03
CA MET A 128 3.43 1.44 -8.83
C MET A 128 3.01 2.07 -10.14
N SER A 129 2.12 3.07 -10.07
CA SER A 129 1.87 3.94 -11.22
C SER A 129 3.20 4.59 -11.64
N SER A 130 3.40 4.83 -12.94
CA SER A 130 4.66 5.41 -13.45
C SER A 130 5.03 6.72 -12.76
N GLN A 131 4.05 7.55 -12.44
CA GLN A 131 4.24 8.80 -11.70
C GLN A 131 4.76 8.56 -10.28
N ILE A 132 4.22 7.56 -9.60
CA ILE A 132 4.62 7.20 -8.23
C ILE A 132 6.03 6.62 -8.22
N ALA A 133 6.32 5.70 -9.13
CA ALA A 133 7.65 5.10 -9.28
C ALA A 133 8.73 6.17 -9.53
N ARG A 134 8.43 7.16 -10.38
CA ARG A 134 9.34 8.27 -10.67
C ARG A 134 9.63 9.12 -9.43
N LYS A 135 8.65 9.39 -8.60
CA LYS A 135 8.82 10.12 -7.33
C LYS A 135 9.70 9.36 -6.34
N VAL A 136 9.51 8.05 -6.24
CA VAL A 136 10.34 7.19 -5.40
C VAL A 136 11.79 7.21 -5.86
N VAL A 137 12.05 7.03 -7.15
CA VAL A 137 13.40 7.08 -7.73
C VAL A 137 14.05 8.45 -7.51
N ALA A 138 13.33 9.54 -7.78
CA ALA A 138 13.84 10.90 -7.59
C ALA A 138 14.23 11.18 -6.13
N ALA A 139 13.48 10.68 -5.17
CA ALA A 139 13.79 10.84 -3.75
C ALA A 139 15.09 10.12 -3.35
N PHE A 140 15.34 8.94 -3.91
CA PHE A 140 16.60 8.22 -3.70
C PHE A 140 17.79 8.90 -4.39
N GLN A 141 17.60 9.47 -5.58
CA GLN A 141 18.64 10.20 -6.30
C GLN A 141 19.05 11.49 -5.60
N ASN A 142 18.12 12.19 -4.95
CA ASN A 142 18.39 13.41 -4.20
C ASN A 142 19.07 13.16 -2.85
N ARG A 143 19.19 11.91 -2.42
CA ARG A 143 19.95 11.47 -1.24
C ARG A 143 21.34 10.98 -1.60
N VAL A 144 22.08 11.74 -2.42
CA VAL A 144 23.47 11.38 -2.74
C VAL A 144 24.34 11.53 -1.48
N PRO A 145 25.11 10.48 -1.06
CA PRO A 145 26.06 10.59 0.04
C PRO A 145 27.12 11.62 -0.32
N GLY A 146 27.20 12.72 0.43
CA GLY A 146 28.23 13.76 0.26
C GLY A 146 27.72 15.19 0.07
N VAL A 147 26.44 15.38 -0.23
CA VAL A 147 25.81 16.70 -0.17
C VAL A 147 24.97 16.76 1.11
N VAL A 148 25.58 17.23 2.18
CA VAL A 148 24.87 17.59 3.40
C VAL A 148 24.23 18.94 3.12
N PRO A 149 22.88 19.06 2.97
CA PRO A 149 22.24 20.33 3.16
C PRO A 149 22.50 20.69 4.63
N ASN A 150 23.10 21.84 4.83
CA ASN A 150 23.41 22.34 6.15
C ASN A 150 22.11 22.85 6.82
N ASP A 151 21.25 21.91 7.21
CA ASP A 151 20.12 22.16 8.05
C ASP A 151 20.00 21.02 9.05
N ASN A 152 19.92 21.39 10.30
CA ASN A 152 19.75 20.56 11.50
C ASN A 152 18.53 19.62 11.38
N MET A 153 18.56 18.70 10.43
CA MET A 153 17.60 17.61 10.39
C MET A 153 18.04 16.53 11.37
N ASN A 154 17.24 16.40 12.41
CA ASN A 154 17.36 15.38 13.43
C ASN A 154 17.61 14.00 12.81
N ILE A 155 18.81 13.49 13.01
CA ILE A 155 19.25 12.12 12.72
C ILE A 155 18.37 11.07 13.47
N ASN A 156 17.48 11.55 14.33
CA ASN A 156 16.54 10.71 15.10
C ASN A 156 15.35 10.16 14.30
N ILE A 157 15.24 10.46 13.00
CA ILE A 157 14.14 9.98 12.15
C ILE A 157 14.46 8.62 11.49
N LEU A 158 15.70 8.19 11.50
CA LEU A 158 16.09 6.89 10.97
C LEU A 158 15.80 5.79 11.99
N SER A 159 15.07 4.76 11.57
CA SER A 159 14.89 3.56 12.39
C SER A 159 16.24 2.89 12.67
N VAL A 160 16.31 2.07 13.71
CA VAL A 160 17.52 1.30 14.05
C VAL A 160 18.03 0.50 12.85
N ARG A 161 17.11 -0.06 12.05
CA ARG A 161 17.41 -0.82 10.84
C ARG A 161 18.02 0.02 9.73
N GLU A 162 17.54 1.24 9.55
CA GLU A 162 18.07 2.17 8.55
C GLU A 162 19.48 2.66 8.92
N LYS A 163 19.76 2.79 10.22
CA LYS A 163 21.11 3.11 10.73
C LYS A 163 22.09 1.95 10.51
N GLU A 164 21.66 0.71 10.76
CA GLU A 164 22.47 -0.50 10.52
C GLU A 164 22.84 -0.66 9.05
N ILE A 165 21.92 -0.38 8.12
CA ILE A 165 22.18 -0.44 6.67
C ILE A 165 23.18 0.64 6.26
N LEU A 166 23.12 1.84 6.83
CA LEU A 166 24.05 2.94 6.55
C LEU A 166 25.46 2.65 7.08
N GLU A 167 25.62 1.89 8.17
CA GLU A 167 26.92 1.50 8.73
C GLU A 167 27.58 0.35 7.95
N LEU A 168 26.81 -0.40 7.15
CA LEU A 168 27.31 -1.52 6.33
C LEU A 168 27.71 -1.09 4.90
N LEU A 169 27.47 0.16 4.52
CA LEU A 169 27.83 0.73 3.21
C LEU A 169 29.10 1.59 3.30
#